data_d550309917327f475fef597926d1b5de
#
_entry.id   d550309917327f475fef597926d1b5de
#
_cell.length_a   1.000
_cell.length_b   1.000
_cell.length_c   1.000
_cell.angle_alpha   90.00
_cell.angle_beta   90.00
_cell.angle_gamma   90.00
#
_symmetry.space_group_name_H-M   'P 1'
#
loop_
_entity.id
_entity.type
_entity.pdbx_description
1 polymer ?
#
loop_
_entity_poly.entity_id
_entity_poly.type
_entity_poly.pdbx_seq_one_letter_code
_entity_poly.pdbx_strand_id
1 'polypeptide(L)'
;QVTTMSTATIHGMTVPLDAFGRPSEPFATQADMEARASLSAALRCAHSGKLDNALDHARDAYDNEDAPIELRLEAAKLCIDWHAALGAYGQCRKVASDAARLGTSYLERDHPLILMLRNSEAYWLAILGDEDMAARKFSALVCDVKNSPTLDPQLAFAIRNNSAMPWKNTGKWSRAARVYRELLADMEPECDEEDMTVLTVRDNLAEVLSADRQYEEAIRLYETNLEVLLRVADFGDWRVLRLRNEIARNTWMGGDRDAGEDLWTVLAEDCRRYLGDRDEMTARIRTILLTLAMLRGDEDKTMSIARKLKADHPDDWDECDMTEAVALLVEAGITPEDFQ
;
A
#
# COMPACT_ATOMS: atom_id res chain seq x y z
N GLN A 1 -7.34 60.06 -0.76
CA GLN A 1 -5.93 59.64 -0.87
C GLN A 1 -5.91 58.28 -1.57
N VAL A 2 -5.46 58.25 -2.82
CA VAL A 2 -5.23 57.03 -3.59
C VAL A 2 -3.90 56.44 -3.11
N THR A 3 -3.95 55.36 -2.36
CA THR A 3 -2.75 54.62 -1.93
C THR A 3 -2.19 53.93 -3.18
N THR A 4 -1.08 54.45 -3.71
CA THR A 4 -0.33 53.80 -4.79
C THR A 4 0.24 52.48 -4.25
N MET A 5 -0.25 51.34 -4.75
CA MET A 5 0.33 50.05 -4.47
C MET A 5 1.73 49.97 -5.08
N SER A 6 2.72 49.64 -4.25
CA SER A 6 4.08 49.37 -4.74
C SER A 6 4.07 48.13 -5.59
N THR A 7 4.71 48.12 -6.74
CA THR A 7 4.80 46.97 -7.67
C THR A 7 6.27 46.71 -7.97
N ALA A 8 6.60 45.41 -8.22
CA ALA A 8 7.89 44.98 -8.75
C ALA A 8 7.69 44.27 -10.08
N THR A 9 8.66 44.36 -10.98
CA THR A 9 8.64 43.63 -12.24
C THR A 9 9.51 42.36 -12.10
N ILE A 10 8.87 41.20 -12.12
CA ILE A 10 9.55 39.93 -12.03
C ILE A 10 9.22 39.15 -13.32
N HIS A 11 10.24 38.74 -14.07
CA HIS A 11 10.11 38.06 -15.37
C HIS A 11 9.14 38.72 -16.36
N GLY A 12 9.15 40.04 -16.40
CA GLY A 12 8.31 40.82 -17.33
C GLY A 12 6.85 41.04 -16.90
N MET A 13 6.44 40.48 -15.76
CA MET A 13 5.13 40.74 -15.15
C MET A 13 5.23 41.73 -13.99
N THR A 14 4.31 42.70 -13.94
CA THR A 14 4.20 43.63 -12.82
C THR A 14 3.39 42.98 -11.70
N VAL A 15 4.06 42.67 -10.58
CA VAL A 15 3.45 42.02 -9.42
C VAL A 15 3.28 43.05 -8.30
N PRO A 16 2.10 43.15 -7.66
CA PRO A 16 1.93 44.01 -6.47
C PRO A 16 2.79 43.48 -5.32
N LEU A 17 3.31 44.39 -4.50
CA LEU A 17 4.06 44.05 -3.29
C LEU A 17 3.16 44.14 -2.06
N ASP A 18 3.37 43.20 -1.11
CA ASP A 18 2.73 43.28 0.21
C ASP A 18 3.30 44.43 1.08
N ALA A 19 2.76 44.60 2.27
CA ALA A 19 3.18 45.64 3.21
C ALA A 19 4.66 45.53 3.66
N PHE A 20 5.34 44.40 3.36
CA PHE A 20 6.75 44.16 3.67
C PHE A 20 7.63 44.16 2.41
N GLY A 21 7.11 44.62 1.25
CA GLY A 21 7.85 44.69 0.00
C GLY A 21 8.11 43.35 -0.67
N ARG A 22 7.39 42.27 -0.30
CA ARG A 22 7.47 40.96 -0.94
C ARG A 22 6.45 40.88 -2.07
N PRO A 23 6.74 40.17 -3.18
CA PRO A 23 5.73 39.89 -4.19
C PRO A 23 4.49 39.29 -3.50
N SER A 24 3.34 39.99 -3.60
CA SER A 24 2.06 39.39 -3.18
C SER A 24 1.79 38.22 -4.11
N GLU A 25 1.27 37.14 -3.56
CA GLU A 25 0.80 36.01 -4.39
C GLU A 25 -0.17 36.56 -5.45
N PRO A 26 -0.08 36.11 -6.70
CA PRO A 26 -1.01 36.56 -7.74
C PRO A 26 -2.43 36.27 -7.22
N PHE A 27 -3.32 37.26 -7.33
CA PHE A 27 -4.72 37.07 -6.94
C PHE A 27 -5.27 35.83 -7.58
N ALA A 28 -5.82 34.91 -6.77
CA ALA A 28 -6.46 33.71 -7.27
C ALA A 28 -7.47 34.06 -8.34
N THR A 29 -7.36 33.45 -9.50
CA THR A 29 -8.34 33.65 -10.58
C THR A 29 -9.70 33.09 -10.17
N GLN A 30 -10.76 33.51 -10.85
CA GLN A 30 -12.08 32.93 -10.61
C GLN A 30 -12.04 31.40 -10.76
N ALA A 31 -11.34 30.88 -11.78
CA ALA A 31 -11.15 29.45 -12.01
C ALA A 31 -10.36 28.75 -10.90
N ASP A 32 -9.33 29.39 -10.33
CA ASP A 32 -8.61 28.87 -9.16
C ASP A 32 -9.54 28.74 -7.94
N MET A 33 -10.34 29.79 -7.67
CA MET A 33 -11.30 29.75 -6.55
C MET A 33 -12.36 28.69 -6.75
N GLU A 34 -12.89 28.51 -7.95
CA GLU A 34 -13.89 27.49 -8.30
C GLU A 34 -13.31 26.09 -8.14
N ALA A 35 -12.11 25.83 -8.67
CA ALA A 35 -11.45 24.53 -8.53
C ALA A 35 -11.18 24.16 -7.06
N ARG A 36 -10.70 25.11 -6.25
CA ARG A 36 -10.50 24.92 -4.79
C ARG A 36 -11.82 24.66 -4.06
N ALA A 37 -12.90 25.36 -4.44
CA ALA A 37 -14.22 25.15 -3.88
C ALA A 37 -14.73 23.73 -4.21
N SER A 38 -14.57 23.28 -5.45
CA SER A 38 -14.92 21.93 -5.89
C SER A 38 -14.12 20.86 -5.14
N LEU A 39 -12.79 21.01 -5.01
CA LEU A 39 -11.95 20.09 -4.23
C LEU A 39 -12.36 20.06 -2.75
N SER A 40 -12.68 21.21 -2.16
CA SER A 40 -13.16 21.26 -0.78
C SER A 40 -14.52 20.56 -0.60
N ALA A 41 -15.41 20.68 -1.58
CA ALA A 41 -16.68 19.96 -1.62
C ALA A 41 -16.46 18.46 -1.78
N ALA A 42 -15.56 18.05 -2.67
CA ALA A 42 -15.16 16.67 -2.88
C ALA A 42 -14.67 16.01 -1.58
N LEU A 43 -13.75 16.65 -0.87
CA LEU A 43 -13.23 16.15 0.40
C LEU A 43 -14.32 16.02 1.47
N ARG A 44 -15.25 17.01 1.57
CA ARG A 44 -16.39 16.90 2.52
C ARG A 44 -17.31 15.72 2.17
N CYS A 45 -17.58 15.49 0.90
CA CYS A 45 -18.38 14.36 0.46
C CYS A 45 -17.71 13.03 0.79
N ALA A 46 -16.41 12.91 0.54
CA ALA A 46 -15.63 11.72 0.87
C ALA A 46 -15.64 11.42 2.38
N HIS A 47 -15.44 12.43 3.23
CA HIS A 47 -15.54 12.27 4.69
C HIS A 47 -16.93 11.82 5.17
N SER A 48 -17.97 12.12 4.39
CA SER A 48 -19.35 11.68 4.67
C SER A 48 -19.70 10.32 4.03
N GLY A 49 -18.71 9.62 3.47
CA GLY A 49 -18.90 8.33 2.79
C GLY A 49 -19.60 8.42 1.43
N LYS A 50 -19.81 9.61 0.88
CA LYS A 50 -20.50 9.85 -0.40
C LYS A 50 -19.47 9.92 -1.53
N LEU A 51 -18.85 8.79 -1.88
CA LEU A 51 -17.76 8.76 -2.83
C LEU A 51 -18.16 9.15 -4.27
N ASP A 52 -19.38 8.83 -4.71
CA ASP A 52 -19.85 9.23 -6.04
C ASP A 52 -19.92 10.76 -6.17
N ASN A 53 -20.50 11.44 -5.17
CA ASN A 53 -20.54 12.91 -5.15
C ASN A 53 -19.13 13.52 -5.02
N ALA A 54 -18.23 12.86 -4.28
CA ALA A 54 -16.86 13.29 -4.17
C ALA A 54 -16.14 13.23 -5.52
N LEU A 55 -16.37 12.15 -6.28
CA LEU A 55 -15.84 11.98 -7.64
C LEU A 55 -16.35 13.05 -8.60
N ASP A 56 -17.66 13.39 -8.54
CA ASP A 56 -18.23 14.42 -9.40
C ASP A 56 -17.56 15.77 -9.14
N HIS A 57 -17.45 16.19 -7.89
CA HIS A 57 -16.77 17.43 -7.53
C HIS A 57 -15.27 17.44 -7.88
N ALA A 58 -14.57 16.33 -7.70
CA ALA A 58 -13.16 16.25 -8.09
C ALA A 58 -13.01 16.31 -9.62
N ARG A 59 -13.92 15.69 -10.36
CA ARG A 59 -13.96 15.79 -11.82
C ARG A 59 -14.21 17.22 -12.29
N ASP A 60 -15.13 17.94 -11.66
CA ASP A 60 -15.37 19.37 -11.96
C ASP A 60 -14.08 20.18 -11.84
N ALA A 61 -13.28 19.93 -10.79
CA ALA A 61 -11.99 20.61 -10.61
C ALA A 61 -10.94 20.16 -11.65
N TYR A 62 -10.91 18.87 -12.00
CA TYR A 62 -9.99 18.34 -13.02
C TYR A 62 -10.29 18.87 -14.42
N ASP A 63 -11.56 18.95 -14.78
CA ASP A 63 -12.02 19.36 -16.12
C ASP A 63 -12.04 20.89 -16.31
N ASN A 64 -11.86 21.68 -15.24
CA ASN A 64 -11.78 23.13 -15.33
C ASN A 64 -10.47 23.56 -16.02
N GLU A 65 -10.54 23.78 -17.35
CA GLU A 65 -9.36 24.09 -18.19
C GLU A 65 -8.64 25.38 -17.80
N ASP A 66 -9.34 26.32 -17.20
CA ASP A 66 -8.80 27.63 -16.78
C ASP A 66 -8.17 27.57 -15.37
N ALA A 67 -8.33 26.46 -14.65
CA ALA A 67 -7.73 26.28 -13.32
C ALA A 67 -6.21 25.97 -13.43
N PRO A 68 -5.42 26.33 -12.39
CA PRO A 68 -4.02 25.96 -12.31
C PRO A 68 -3.80 24.48 -12.49
N ILE A 69 -2.80 24.11 -13.31
CA ILE A 69 -2.55 22.71 -13.67
C ILE A 69 -2.32 21.82 -12.43
N GLU A 70 -1.63 22.33 -11.42
CA GLU A 70 -1.36 21.61 -10.18
C GLU A 70 -2.66 21.19 -9.48
N LEU A 71 -3.64 22.11 -9.38
CA LEU A 71 -4.95 21.81 -8.78
C LEU A 71 -5.72 20.76 -9.59
N ARG A 72 -5.64 20.82 -10.91
CA ARG A 72 -6.24 19.81 -11.78
C ARG A 72 -5.61 18.42 -11.56
N LEU A 73 -4.29 18.35 -11.44
CA LEU A 73 -3.58 17.09 -11.20
C LEU A 73 -3.82 16.55 -9.77
N GLU A 74 -3.95 17.43 -8.77
CA GLU A 74 -4.39 17.02 -7.42
C GLU A 74 -5.81 16.45 -7.44
N ALA A 75 -6.72 17.06 -8.19
CA ALA A 75 -8.06 16.53 -8.39
C ALA A 75 -8.05 15.15 -9.05
N ALA A 76 -7.22 14.96 -10.08
CA ALA A 76 -7.05 13.67 -10.72
C ALA A 76 -6.55 12.60 -9.74
N LYS A 77 -5.61 12.94 -8.86
CA LYS A 77 -5.13 12.04 -7.81
C LYS A 77 -6.28 11.59 -6.88
N LEU A 78 -7.11 12.52 -6.42
CA LEU A 78 -8.27 12.17 -5.59
C LEU A 78 -9.27 11.28 -6.34
N CYS A 79 -9.49 11.53 -7.63
CA CYS A 79 -10.31 10.64 -8.47
C CYS A 79 -9.73 9.21 -8.51
N ILE A 80 -8.41 9.07 -8.63
CA ILE A 80 -7.75 7.77 -8.63
C ILE A 80 -7.98 7.05 -7.29
N ASP A 81 -7.75 7.73 -6.18
CA ASP A 81 -7.88 7.17 -4.83
C ASP A 81 -9.33 6.70 -4.57
N TRP A 82 -10.35 7.48 -4.97
CA TRP A 82 -11.74 7.10 -4.76
C TRP A 82 -12.25 6.06 -5.75
N HIS A 83 -11.79 6.08 -7.00
CA HIS A 83 -12.06 4.98 -7.93
C HIS A 83 -11.47 3.65 -7.41
N ALA A 84 -10.29 3.70 -6.79
CA ALA A 84 -9.70 2.52 -6.16
C ALA A 84 -10.55 2.00 -4.99
N ALA A 85 -11.04 2.89 -4.14
CA ALA A 85 -11.95 2.55 -3.04
C ALA A 85 -13.27 1.91 -3.53
N LEU A 86 -13.70 2.26 -4.74
CA LEU A 86 -14.90 1.69 -5.39
C LEU A 86 -14.58 0.44 -6.25
N GLY A 87 -13.34 -0.04 -6.28
CA GLY A 87 -12.93 -1.17 -7.11
C GLY A 87 -12.89 -0.88 -8.62
N ALA A 88 -12.99 0.38 -9.02
CA ALA A 88 -13.03 0.80 -10.43
C ALA A 88 -11.61 0.97 -11.02
N TYR A 89 -10.78 -0.09 -10.96
CA TYR A 89 -9.36 -0.07 -11.29
C TYR A 89 -9.04 0.37 -12.73
N GLY A 90 -9.92 0.04 -13.68
CA GLY A 90 -9.80 0.52 -15.06
C GLY A 90 -9.90 2.05 -15.16
N GLN A 91 -10.74 2.68 -14.33
CA GLN A 91 -10.84 4.15 -14.26
C GLN A 91 -9.60 4.75 -13.59
N CYS A 92 -9.07 4.11 -12.53
CA CYS A 92 -7.81 4.55 -11.92
C CYS A 92 -6.70 4.67 -12.94
N ARG A 93 -6.49 3.63 -13.76
CA ARG A 93 -5.48 3.63 -14.83
C ARG A 93 -5.74 4.72 -15.86
N LYS A 94 -7.00 4.86 -16.29
CA LYS A 94 -7.37 5.86 -17.30
C LYS A 94 -7.10 7.28 -16.81
N VAL A 95 -7.57 7.63 -15.64
CA VAL A 95 -7.37 8.97 -15.04
C VAL A 95 -5.88 9.23 -14.83
N ALA A 96 -5.12 8.27 -14.31
CA ALA A 96 -3.68 8.42 -14.10
C ALA A 96 -2.93 8.69 -15.42
N SER A 97 -3.25 7.94 -16.49
CA SER A 97 -2.65 8.11 -17.81
C SER A 97 -2.99 9.46 -18.45
N ASP A 98 -4.28 9.84 -18.41
CA ASP A 98 -4.75 11.11 -18.99
C ASP A 98 -4.17 12.31 -18.24
N ALA A 99 -4.15 12.28 -16.92
CA ALA A 99 -3.60 13.33 -16.08
C ALA A 99 -2.07 13.46 -16.23
N ALA A 100 -1.34 12.35 -16.28
CA ALA A 100 0.10 12.37 -16.51
C ALA A 100 0.44 12.99 -17.88
N ARG A 101 -0.31 12.64 -18.93
CA ARG A 101 -0.15 13.20 -20.26
C ARG A 101 -0.49 14.70 -20.29
N LEU A 102 -1.60 15.10 -19.66
CA LEU A 102 -1.98 16.50 -19.55
C LEU A 102 -0.88 17.29 -18.83
N GLY A 103 -0.46 16.81 -17.67
CA GLY A 103 0.53 17.51 -16.83
C GLY A 103 1.87 17.72 -17.55
N THR A 104 2.35 16.74 -18.34
CA THR A 104 3.61 16.87 -19.09
C THR A 104 3.59 17.93 -20.19
N SER A 105 2.42 18.49 -20.51
CA SER A 105 2.31 19.64 -21.40
C SER A 105 2.57 20.98 -20.70
N TYR A 106 2.58 21.01 -19.38
CA TYR A 106 2.70 22.23 -18.57
C TYR A 106 3.85 22.18 -17.57
N LEU A 107 4.19 20.98 -17.06
CA LEU A 107 5.18 20.79 -16.00
C LEU A 107 6.34 19.93 -16.52
N GLU A 108 7.50 20.06 -15.89
CA GLU A 108 8.67 19.26 -16.19
C GLU A 108 8.40 17.76 -15.89
N ARG A 109 9.07 16.90 -16.66
CA ARG A 109 8.86 15.44 -16.58
C ARG A 109 9.15 14.82 -15.22
N ASP A 110 10.03 15.44 -14.46
CA ASP A 110 10.43 15.06 -13.09
C ASP A 110 9.66 15.80 -12.00
N HIS A 111 8.66 16.59 -12.37
CA HIS A 111 7.79 17.24 -11.39
C HIS A 111 7.09 16.18 -10.52
N PRO A 112 7.04 16.35 -9.16
CA PRO A 112 6.51 15.34 -8.25
C PRO A 112 5.11 14.82 -8.61
N LEU A 113 4.19 15.69 -9.00
CA LEU A 113 2.84 15.29 -9.42
C LEU A 113 2.86 14.41 -10.68
N ILE A 114 3.75 14.70 -11.63
CA ILE A 114 3.90 13.90 -12.84
C ILE A 114 4.44 12.52 -12.49
N LEU A 115 5.47 12.45 -11.65
CA LEU A 115 6.05 11.19 -11.20
C LEU A 115 5.01 10.34 -10.43
N MET A 116 4.21 10.96 -9.55
CA MET A 116 3.13 10.28 -8.84
C MET A 116 2.06 9.71 -9.79
N LEU A 117 1.60 10.49 -10.76
CA LEU A 117 0.59 10.03 -11.72
C LEU A 117 1.11 8.91 -12.63
N ARG A 118 2.36 9.00 -13.06
CA ARG A 118 3.04 7.94 -13.84
C ARG A 118 3.24 6.68 -13.01
N ASN A 119 3.57 6.82 -11.72
CA ASN A 119 3.63 5.70 -10.79
C ASN A 119 2.25 5.04 -10.62
N SER A 120 1.19 5.83 -10.46
CA SER A 120 -0.18 5.31 -10.39
C SER A 120 -0.58 4.59 -11.68
N GLU A 121 -0.26 5.13 -12.86
CA GLU A 121 -0.54 4.47 -14.14
C GLU A 121 0.15 3.10 -14.22
N ALA A 122 1.45 3.03 -13.89
CA ALA A 122 2.21 1.79 -13.92
C ALA A 122 1.70 0.77 -12.88
N TYR A 123 1.32 1.24 -11.69
CA TYR A 123 0.73 0.42 -10.64
C TYR A 123 -0.59 -0.22 -11.10
N TRP A 124 -1.50 0.58 -11.65
CA TRP A 124 -2.80 0.05 -12.10
C TRP A 124 -2.70 -0.84 -13.33
N LEU A 125 -1.68 -0.66 -14.17
CA LEU A 125 -1.37 -1.63 -15.24
C LEU A 125 -1.01 -3.00 -14.66
N ALA A 126 -0.17 -3.04 -13.63
CA ALA A 126 0.20 -4.29 -12.97
C ALA A 126 -1.01 -4.95 -12.26
N ILE A 127 -1.88 -4.17 -11.60
CA ILE A 127 -3.11 -4.68 -11.00
C ILE A 127 -4.06 -5.27 -12.05
N LEU A 128 -4.10 -4.69 -13.24
CA LEU A 128 -4.96 -5.14 -14.35
C LEU A 128 -4.34 -6.27 -15.19
N GLY A 129 -3.14 -6.74 -14.84
CA GLY A 129 -2.46 -7.85 -15.49
C GLY A 129 -1.67 -7.48 -16.76
N ASP A 130 -1.43 -6.21 -17.04
CA ASP A 130 -0.52 -5.77 -18.11
C ASP A 130 0.91 -5.57 -17.59
N GLU A 131 1.51 -6.68 -17.14
CA GLU A 131 2.80 -6.70 -16.45
C GLU A 131 3.95 -6.21 -17.32
N ASP A 132 3.92 -6.50 -18.60
CA ASP A 132 4.98 -6.08 -19.53
C ASP A 132 4.97 -4.55 -19.75
N MET A 133 3.79 -3.95 -19.84
CA MET A 133 3.68 -2.50 -19.96
C MET A 133 4.03 -1.83 -18.63
N ALA A 134 3.55 -2.38 -17.51
CA ALA A 134 3.89 -1.90 -16.17
C ALA A 134 5.40 -1.91 -15.94
N ALA A 135 6.09 -3.00 -16.26
CA ALA A 135 7.54 -3.12 -16.12
C ALA A 135 8.30 -2.08 -16.95
N ARG A 136 7.87 -1.85 -18.22
CA ARG A 136 8.47 -0.80 -19.06
C ARG A 136 8.29 0.59 -18.48
N LYS A 137 7.07 0.91 -17.99
CA LYS A 137 6.77 2.22 -17.39
C LYS A 137 7.54 2.44 -16.09
N PHE A 138 7.60 1.45 -15.22
CA PHE A 138 8.41 1.52 -14.00
C PHE A 138 9.89 1.66 -14.30
N SER A 139 10.43 0.96 -15.31
CA SER A 139 11.85 1.08 -15.69
C SER A 139 12.20 2.51 -16.11
N ALA A 140 11.35 3.12 -16.94
CA ALA A 140 11.53 4.52 -17.34
C ALA A 140 11.41 5.48 -16.15
N LEU A 141 10.44 5.24 -15.27
CA LEU A 141 10.18 6.07 -14.10
C LEU A 141 11.33 6.02 -13.08
N VAL A 142 11.86 4.83 -12.80
CA VAL A 142 13.03 4.65 -11.93
C VAL A 142 14.26 5.36 -12.50
N CYS A 143 14.42 5.37 -13.83
CA CYS A 143 15.50 6.13 -14.48
C CYS A 143 15.34 7.65 -14.26
N ASP A 144 14.11 8.17 -14.43
CA ASP A 144 13.84 9.59 -14.22
C ASP A 144 14.10 9.99 -12.74
N VAL A 145 13.64 9.17 -11.78
CA VAL A 145 13.87 9.38 -10.34
C VAL A 145 15.37 9.43 -10.00
N LYS A 146 16.18 8.54 -10.55
CA LYS A 146 17.64 8.54 -10.32
C LYS A 146 18.34 9.80 -10.84
N ASN A 147 17.77 10.45 -11.84
CA ASN A 147 18.29 11.65 -12.44
C ASN A 147 17.74 12.96 -11.83
N SER A 148 16.87 12.87 -10.81
CA SER A 148 16.23 14.01 -10.14
C SER A 148 16.73 14.13 -8.69
N PRO A 149 17.91 14.72 -8.46
CA PRO A 149 18.53 14.77 -7.12
C PRO A 149 17.78 15.64 -6.12
N THR A 150 16.84 16.46 -6.57
CA THR A 150 16.02 17.34 -5.73
C THR A 150 14.66 16.74 -5.38
N LEU A 151 14.39 15.50 -5.84
CA LEU A 151 13.15 14.82 -5.56
C LEU A 151 13.08 14.42 -4.08
N ASP A 152 11.87 14.52 -3.51
CA ASP A 152 11.57 13.99 -2.19
C ASP A 152 11.97 12.50 -2.11
N PRO A 153 12.85 12.11 -1.18
CA PRO A 153 13.28 10.72 -1.01
C PRO A 153 12.12 9.74 -0.81
N GLN A 154 11.07 10.15 -0.09
CA GLN A 154 9.90 9.29 0.16
C GLN A 154 9.15 8.94 -1.14
N LEU A 155 9.00 9.91 -2.05
CA LEU A 155 8.41 9.64 -3.37
C LEU A 155 9.30 8.73 -4.21
N ALA A 156 10.62 8.95 -4.17
CA ALA A 156 11.59 8.11 -4.87
C ALA A 156 11.54 6.65 -4.36
N PHE A 157 11.48 6.45 -3.05
CA PHE A 157 11.38 5.13 -2.42
C PHE A 157 10.06 4.44 -2.78
N ALA A 158 8.93 5.16 -2.72
CA ALA A 158 7.62 4.61 -3.10
C ALA A 158 7.59 4.12 -4.55
N ILE A 159 8.13 4.89 -5.48
CA ILE A 159 8.22 4.52 -6.90
C ILE A 159 9.08 3.27 -7.09
N ARG A 160 10.24 3.22 -6.45
CA ARG A 160 11.14 2.07 -6.54
C ARG A 160 10.53 0.83 -5.90
N ASN A 161 9.86 0.95 -4.77
CA ASN A 161 9.13 -0.13 -4.14
C ASN A 161 8.08 -0.73 -5.09
N ASN A 162 7.26 0.12 -5.70
CA ASN A 162 6.22 -0.32 -6.62
C ASN A 162 6.78 -0.95 -7.90
N SER A 163 8.01 -0.60 -8.31
CA SER A 163 8.63 -1.15 -9.51
C SER A 163 8.95 -2.65 -9.44
N ALA A 164 8.92 -3.25 -8.24
CA ALA A 164 9.06 -4.69 -8.06
C ALA A 164 7.77 -5.47 -8.39
N MET A 165 6.62 -4.81 -8.41
CA MET A 165 5.30 -5.45 -8.53
C MET A 165 5.13 -6.30 -9.80
N PRO A 166 5.48 -5.86 -11.01
CA PRO A 166 5.37 -6.71 -12.21
C PRO A 166 6.20 -8.00 -12.12
N TRP A 167 7.31 -7.96 -11.40
CA TRP A 167 8.15 -9.15 -11.18
C TRP A 167 7.53 -10.10 -10.15
N LYS A 168 6.90 -9.57 -9.09
CA LYS A 168 6.11 -10.37 -8.13
C LYS A 168 4.97 -11.09 -8.85
N ASN A 169 4.14 -10.37 -9.59
CA ASN A 169 2.96 -10.90 -10.26
C ASN A 169 3.30 -11.97 -11.31
N THR A 170 4.49 -11.89 -11.92
CA THR A 170 4.95 -12.87 -12.92
C THR A 170 5.84 -13.98 -12.36
N GLY A 171 5.93 -14.11 -11.01
CA GLY A 171 6.75 -15.13 -10.35
C GLY A 171 8.26 -14.98 -10.57
N LYS A 172 8.72 -13.81 -11.00
CA LYS A 172 10.15 -13.52 -11.18
C LYS A 172 10.76 -13.03 -9.87
N TRP A 173 10.67 -13.89 -8.84
CA TRP A 173 10.98 -13.58 -7.46
C TRP A 173 12.37 -13.00 -7.26
N SER A 174 13.39 -13.60 -7.87
CA SER A 174 14.78 -13.11 -7.77
C SER A 174 14.96 -11.69 -8.33
N ARG A 175 14.14 -11.26 -9.31
CA ARG A 175 14.17 -9.87 -9.81
C ARG A 175 13.51 -8.92 -8.83
N ALA A 176 12.35 -9.28 -8.28
CA ALA A 176 11.67 -8.50 -7.27
C ALA A 176 12.55 -8.35 -6.01
N ALA A 177 13.14 -9.43 -5.52
CA ALA A 177 14.06 -9.41 -4.37
C ALA A 177 15.25 -8.47 -4.59
N ARG A 178 15.83 -8.48 -5.79
CA ARG A 178 16.93 -7.57 -6.13
C ARG A 178 16.50 -6.10 -6.01
N VAL A 179 15.32 -5.73 -6.53
CA VAL A 179 14.81 -4.35 -6.42
C VAL A 179 14.68 -3.93 -4.96
N TYR A 180 14.12 -4.78 -4.11
CA TYR A 180 13.96 -4.47 -2.69
C TYR A 180 15.29 -4.42 -1.93
N ARG A 181 16.23 -5.32 -2.22
CA ARG A 181 17.58 -5.30 -1.61
C ARG A 181 18.37 -4.03 -1.97
N GLU A 182 18.33 -3.63 -3.26
CA GLU A 182 18.95 -2.37 -3.71
C GLU A 182 18.29 -1.16 -3.05
N LEU A 183 16.95 -1.19 -2.90
CA LEU A 183 16.22 -0.12 -2.26
C LEU A 183 16.55 0.00 -0.77
N LEU A 184 16.59 -1.12 -0.02
CA LEU A 184 16.96 -1.13 1.38
C LEU A 184 18.39 -0.62 1.60
N ALA A 185 19.35 -1.04 0.77
CA ALA A 185 20.73 -0.59 0.88
C ALA A 185 20.87 0.93 0.69
N ASP A 186 20.02 1.54 -0.14
CA ASP A 186 20.01 2.99 -0.34
C ASP A 186 19.26 3.73 0.79
N MET A 187 18.29 3.07 1.44
CA MET A 187 17.52 3.67 2.55
C MET A 187 18.25 3.63 3.89
N GLU A 188 18.99 2.56 4.18
CA GLU A 188 19.67 2.37 5.47
C GLU A 188 20.54 3.55 5.94
N PRO A 189 21.27 4.29 5.07
CA PRO A 189 22.04 5.46 5.48
C PRO A 189 21.20 6.73 5.73
N GLU A 190 19.98 6.79 5.22
CA GLU A 190 19.15 8.00 5.14
C GLU A 190 17.92 7.96 6.06
N CYS A 191 17.49 6.76 6.46
CA CYS A 191 16.27 6.55 7.23
C CYS A 191 16.57 5.93 8.60
N ASP A 192 15.73 6.25 9.58
CA ASP A 192 15.76 5.58 10.87
C ASP A 192 15.27 4.12 10.72
N GLU A 193 15.78 3.24 11.56
CA GLU A 193 15.41 1.81 11.58
C GLU A 193 13.91 1.60 11.81
N GLU A 194 13.28 2.53 12.52
CA GLU A 194 11.85 2.55 12.86
C GLU A 194 10.98 3.22 11.77
N ASP A 195 11.58 3.73 10.69
CA ASP A 195 10.83 4.32 9.57
C ASP A 195 9.90 3.26 8.96
N MET A 196 8.61 3.58 8.92
CA MET A 196 7.58 2.69 8.39
C MET A 196 7.82 2.31 6.94
N THR A 197 8.53 3.14 6.17
CA THR A 197 8.90 2.84 4.79
C THR A 197 9.95 1.73 4.74
N VAL A 198 10.96 1.80 5.62
CA VAL A 198 11.99 0.75 5.75
C VAL A 198 11.34 -0.57 6.13
N LEU A 199 10.47 -0.56 7.16
CA LEU A 199 9.74 -1.75 7.59
C LEU A 199 8.90 -2.34 6.46
N THR A 200 8.22 -1.50 5.67
CA THR A 200 7.42 -1.93 4.52
C THR A 200 8.27 -2.58 3.43
N VAL A 201 9.41 -1.99 3.07
CA VAL A 201 10.29 -2.56 2.03
C VAL A 201 10.91 -3.87 2.49
N ARG A 202 11.31 -3.96 3.77
CA ARG A 202 11.85 -5.19 4.36
C ARG A 202 10.79 -6.30 4.39
N ASP A 203 9.55 -5.95 4.69
CA ASP A 203 8.40 -6.86 4.66
C ASP A 203 8.12 -7.39 3.24
N ASN A 204 8.10 -6.50 2.25
CA ASN A 204 7.95 -6.86 0.85
C ASN A 204 9.09 -7.78 0.35
N LEU A 205 10.32 -7.55 0.81
CA LEU A 205 11.44 -8.44 0.50
C LEU A 205 11.22 -9.82 1.12
N ALA A 206 10.81 -9.89 2.39
CA ALA A 206 10.54 -11.14 3.08
C ALA A 206 9.42 -11.94 2.40
N GLU A 207 8.35 -11.27 1.97
CA GLU A 207 7.25 -11.88 1.22
C GLU A 207 7.75 -12.53 -0.09
N VAL A 208 8.57 -11.81 -0.86
CA VAL A 208 9.14 -12.31 -2.12
C VAL A 208 10.08 -13.49 -1.89
N LEU A 209 10.90 -13.44 -0.84
CA LEU A 209 11.79 -14.53 -0.46
C LEU A 209 11.01 -15.77 -0.01
N SER A 210 9.94 -15.58 0.74
CA SER A 210 9.02 -16.66 1.11
C SER A 210 8.42 -17.34 -0.12
N ALA A 211 7.96 -16.54 -1.10
CA ALA A 211 7.43 -17.06 -2.37
C ALA A 211 8.50 -17.79 -3.20
N ASP A 212 9.77 -17.37 -3.10
CA ASP A 212 10.94 -18.02 -3.72
C ASP A 212 11.50 -19.19 -2.89
N ARG A 213 10.78 -19.61 -1.83
CA ARG A 213 11.15 -20.70 -0.90
C ARG A 213 12.45 -20.46 -0.13
N GLN A 214 12.88 -19.21 -0.01
CA GLN A 214 14.04 -18.80 0.80
C GLN A 214 13.56 -18.47 2.23
N TYR A 215 12.96 -19.47 2.89
CA TYR A 215 12.22 -19.29 4.15
C TYR A 215 13.08 -18.77 5.30
N GLU A 216 14.32 -19.23 5.43
CA GLU A 216 15.22 -18.80 6.52
C GLU A 216 15.56 -17.31 6.41
N GLU A 217 15.77 -16.79 5.19
CA GLU A 217 16.06 -15.37 4.99
C GLU A 217 14.80 -14.53 5.23
N ALA A 218 13.63 -15.01 4.79
CA ALA A 218 12.34 -14.38 5.03
C ALA A 218 12.05 -14.26 6.55
N ILE A 219 12.26 -15.35 7.30
CA ILE A 219 12.09 -15.35 8.78
C ILE A 219 12.98 -14.28 9.42
N ARG A 220 14.27 -14.24 9.09
CA ARG A 220 15.18 -13.21 9.66
C ARG A 220 14.70 -11.79 9.42
N LEU A 221 14.17 -11.50 8.24
CA LEU A 221 13.65 -10.16 7.92
C LEU A 221 12.38 -9.85 8.70
N TYR A 222 11.46 -10.81 8.84
CA TYR A 222 10.27 -10.64 9.66
C TYR A 222 10.60 -10.48 11.14
N GLU A 223 11.56 -11.25 11.65
CA GLU A 223 12.06 -11.11 13.03
C GLU A 223 12.68 -9.74 13.28
N THR A 224 13.49 -9.23 12.34
CA THR A 224 14.05 -7.88 12.43
C THR A 224 12.94 -6.82 12.49
N ASN A 225 11.92 -6.92 11.63
CA ASN A 225 10.78 -6.01 11.69
C ASN A 225 9.98 -6.14 12.98
N LEU A 226 9.81 -7.36 13.48
CA LEU A 226 9.12 -7.64 14.74
C LEU A 226 9.85 -7.01 15.94
N GLU A 227 11.17 -7.15 16.01
CA GLU A 227 12.00 -6.52 17.05
C GLU A 227 11.85 -5.00 17.06
N VAL A 228 11.87 -4.38 15.89
CA VAL A 228 11.69 -2.93 15.75
C VAL A 228 10.28 -2.52 16.20
N LEU A 229 9.25 -3.21 15.72
CA LEU A 229 7.86 -2.88 16.10
C LEU A 229 7.59 -3.05 17.60
N LEU A 230 8.18 -4.05 18.25
CA LEU A 230 8.01 -4.26 19.69
C LEU A 230 8.64 -3.18 20.57
N ARG A 231 9.47 -2.29 20.03
CA ARG A 231 9.98 -1.11 20.74
C ARG A 231 8.93 0.02 20.82
N VAL A 232 7.99 0.07 19.86
CA VAL A 232 7.06 1.19 19.67
C VAL A 232 5.59 0.79 19.69
N ALA A 233 5.29 -0.51 19.71
CA ALA A 233 3.93 -1.05 19.65
C ALA A 233 3.71 -2.14 20.72
N ASP A 234 2.45 -2.31 21.14
CA ASP A 234 2.06 -3.35 22.07
C ASP A 234 2.01 -4.74 21.41
N PHE A 235 2.09 -5.80 22.20
CA PHE A 235 2.00 -7.19 21.72
C PHE A 235 0.69 -7.52 21.00
N GLY A 236 -0.39 -6.78 21.28
CA GLY A 236 -1.69 -6.90 20.60
C GLY A 236 -1.83 -6.05 19.33
N ASP A 237 -0.80 -5.30 18.93
CA ASP A 237 -0.82 -4.56 17.68
C ASP A 237 -0.95 -5.54 16.49
N TRP A 238 -1.89 -5.28 15.60
CA TRP A 238 -2.17 -6.14 14.46
C TRP A 238 -0.94 -6.41 13.57
N ARG A 239 -0.02 -5.43 13.48
CA ARG A 239 1.24 -5.57 12.72
C ARG A 239 2.17 -6.59 13.37
N VAL A 240 2.26 -6.56 14.71
CA VAL A 240 3.02 -7.52 15.50
C VAL A 240 2.46 -8.93 15.31
N LEU A 241 1.14 -9.08 15.45
CA LEU A 241 0.47 -10.37 15.29
C LEU A 241 0.61 -10.91 13.86
N ARG A 242 0.51 -10.05 12.85
CA ARG A 242 0.72 -10.41 11.45
C ARG A 242 2.14 -10.92 11.20
N LEU A 243 3.17 -10.21 11.68
CA LEU A 243 4.56 -10.67 11.51
C LEU A 243 4.80 -12.02 12.19
N ARG A 244 4.25 -12.23 13.36
CA ARG A 244 4.33 -13.53 14.07
C ARG A 244 3.65 -14.66 13.28
N ASN A 245 2.54 -14.36 12.62
CA ASN A 245 1.91 -15.32 11.70
C ASN A 245 2.82 -15.65 10.51
N GLU A 246 3.47 -14.63 9.90
CA GLU A 246 4.39 -14.87 8.79
C GLU A 246 5.62 -15.67 9.22
N ILE A 247 6.16 -15.43 10.41
CA ILE A 247 7.26 -16.22 10.99
C ILE A 247 6.81 -17.67 11.17
N ALA A 248 5.66 -17.91 11.79
CA ALA A 248 5.13 -19.26 12.00
C ALA A 248 4.94 -20.01 10.67
N ARG A 249 4.34 -19.33 9.68
CA ARG A 249 4.12 -19.87 8.34
C ARG A 249 5.44 -20.25 7.65
N ASN A 250 6.41 -19.35 7.64
CA ASN A 250 7.70 -19.62 7.01
C ASN A 250 8.51 -20.69 7.75
N THR A 251 8.40 -20.78 9.08
CA THR A 251 9.02 -21.87 9.87
C THR A 251 8.43 -23.22 9.47
N TRP A 252 7.10 -23.30 9.38
CA TRP A 252 6.40 -24.51 8.96
C TRP A 252 6.76 -24.92 7.51
N MET A 253 6.70 -23.95 6.58
CA MET A 253 7.06 -24.16 5.16
C MET A 253 8.54 -24.49 4.95
N GLY A 254 9.42 -24.00 5.81
CA GLY A 254 10.86 -24.28 5.82
C GLY A 254 11.22 -25.69 6.30
N GLY A 255 10.22 -26.47 6.76
CA GLY A 255 10.35 -27.87 7.14
C GLY A 255 10.30 -28.14 8.65
N ASP A 256 10.40 -27.11 9.51
CA ASP A 256 10.21 -27.28 10.95
C ASP A 256 8.71 -27.14 11.30
N ARG A 257 7.96 -28.19 10.93
CA ARG A 257 6.50 -28.21 11.05
C ARG A 257 6.02 -28.12 12.49
N ASP A 258 6.73 -28.77 13.41
CA ASP A 258 6.35 -28.78 14.83
C ASP A 258 6.58 -27.40 15.44
N ALA A 259 7.73 -26.77 15.20
CA ALA A 259 7.97 -25.40 15.66
C ALA A 259 6.99 -24.38 15.04
N GLY A 260 6.66 -24.50 13.77
CA GLY A 260 5.66 -23.64 13.13
C GLY A 260 4.27 -23.76 13.77
N GLU A 261 3.83 -25.00 14.07
CA GLU A 261 2.55 -25.25 14.75
C GLU A 261 2.56 -24.74 16.20
N ASP A 262 3.66 -24.88 16.93
CA ASP A 262 3.83 -24.33 18.26
C ASP A 262 3.72 -22.81 18.26
N LEU A 263 4.38 -22.15 17.29
CA LEU A 263 4.28 -20.68 17.09
C LEU A 263 2.83 -20.24 16.85
N TRP A 264 2.07 -20.93 15.98
CA TRP A 264 0.65 -20.63 15.78
C TRP A 264 -0.20 -20.91 17.02
N THR A 265 0.13 -21.93 17.80
CA THR A 265 -0.58 -22.25 19.04
C THR A 265 -0.43 -21.12 20.06
N VAL A 266 0.79 -20.60 20.26
CA VAL A 266 1.06 -19.44 21.10
C VAL A 266 0.37 -18.20 20.54
N LEU A 267 0.45 -17.98 19.23
CA LEU A 267 -0.18 -16.83 18.58
C LEU A 267 -1.71 -16.85 18.73
N ALA A 268 -2.36 -18.00 18.63
CA ALA A 268 -3.81 -18.14 18.82
C ALA A 268 -4.25 -17.70 20.23
N GLU A 269 -3.46 -18.05 21.25
CA GLU A 269 -3.75 -17.65 22.62
C GLU A 269 -3.52 -16.16 22.85
N ASP A 270 -2.48 -15.58 22.23
CA ASP A 270 -2.22 -14.14 22.31
C ASP A 270 -3.29 -13.35 21.54
N CYS A 271 -3.68 -13.77 20.34
CA CYS A 271 -4.80 -13.15 19.61
C CYS A 271 -6.08 -13.17 20.48
N ARG A 272 -6.41 -14.31 21.08
CA ARG A 272 -7.55 -14.41 21.99
C ARG A 272 -7.44 -13.42 23.15
N ARG A 273 -6.26 -13.31 23.75
CA ARG A 273 -6.01 -12.46 24.92
C ARG A 273 -6.12 -10.97 24.61
N TYR A 274 -5.59 -10.54 23.47
CA TYR A 274 -5.47 -9.12 23.12
C TYR A 274 -6.64 -8.62 22.26
N LEU A 275 -7.17 -9.46 21.36
CA LEU A 275 -8.22 -9.09 20.43
C LEU A 275 -9.60 -9.68 20.82
N GLY A 276 -9.60 -10.79 21.58
CA GLY A 276 -10.81 -11.51 21.97
C GLY A 276 -11.10 -12.73 21.09
N ASP A 277 -12.05 -13.55 21.56
CA ASP A 277 -12.40 -14.82 20.94
C ASP A 277 -13.10 -14.65 19.56
N ARG A 278 -13.83 -13.53 19.37
CA ARG A 278 -14.60 -13.24 18.14
C ARG A 278 -13.85 -12.42 17.11
N ASP A 279 -12.61 -12.08 17.37
CA ASP A 279 -11.80 -11.34 16.41
C ASP A 279 -11.42 -12.20 15.20
N GLU A 280 -11.44 -11.61 14.02
CA GLU A 280 -11.14 -12.28 12.75
C GLU A 280 -9.76 -12.94 12.73
N MET A 281 -8.74 -12.26 13.27
CA MET A 281 -7.38 -12.81 13.36
C MET A 281 -7.35 -14.04 14.27
N THR A 282 -8.05 -13.98 15.42
CA THR A 282 -8.18 -15.13 16.34
C THR A 282 -8.84 -16.31 15.64
N ALA A 283 -9.93 -16.07 14.92
CA ALA A 283 -10.62 -17.10 14.15
C ALA A 283 -9.72 -17.68 13.07
N ARG A 284 -9.04 -16.84 12.29
CA ARG A 284 -8.13 -17.26 11.22
C ARG A 284 -7.00 -18.16 11.73
N ILE A 285 -6.31 -17.79 12.80
CA ILE A 285 -5.23 -18.62 13.35
C ILE A 285 -5.76 -19.95 13.89
N ARG A 286 -6.91 -19.96 14.57
CA ARG A 286 -7.56 -21.19 15.01
C ARG A 286 -7.98 -22.09 13.85
N THR A 287 -8.43 -21.53 12.74
CA THR A 287 -8.78 -22.29 11.53
C THR A 287 -7.55 -22.94 10.92
N ILE A 288 -6.41 -22.28 10.88
CA ILE A 288 -5.13 -22.89 10.47
C ILE A 288 -4.82 -24.11 11.35
N LEU A 289 -4.86 -23.94 12.68
CA LEU A 289 -4.60 -25.04 13.63
C LEU A 289 -5.61 -26.18 13.51
N LEU A 290 -6.89 -25.86 13.30
CA LEU A 290 -7.94 -26.86 13.05
C LEU A 290 -7.61 -27.71 11.83
N THR A 291 -7.27 -27.05 10.73
CA THR A 291 -6.99 -27.74 9.47
C THR A 291 -5.71 -28.59 9.57
N LEU A 292 -4.68 -28.11 10.26
CA LEU A 292 -3.48 -28.89 10.54
C LEU A 292 -3.79 -30.14 11.38
N ALA A 293 -4.62 -30.01 12.43
CA ALA A 293 -5.06 -31.15 13.24
C ALA A 293 -5.86 -32.19 12.43
N MET A 294 -6.77 -31.72 11.56
CA MET A 294 -7.54 -32.59 10.68
C MET A 294 -6.64 -33.36 9.70
N LEU A 295 -5.68 -32.69 9.09
CA LEU A 295 -4.75 -33.32 8.15
C LEU A 295 -3.81 -34.33 8.82
N ARG A 296 -3.50 -34.15 10.10
CA ARG A 296 -2.75 -35.13 10.90
C ARG A 296 -3.60 -36.28 11.46
N GLY A 297 -4.93 -36.20 11.32
CA GLY A 297 -5.87 -37.16 11.89
C GLY A 297 -5.98 -37.08 13.43
N ASP A 298 -5.63 -35.95 14.02
CA ASP A 298 -5.75 -35.72 15.46
C ASP A 298 -7.21 -35.30 15.80
N GLU A 299 -8.05 -36.31 16.02
CA GLU A 299 -9.48 -36.12 16.27
C GLU A 299 -9.75 -35.31 17.55
N ASP A 300 -8.99 -35.54 18.61
CA ASP A 300 -9.20 -34.84 19.90
C ASP A 300 -8.89 -33.33 19.76
N LYS A 301 -7.78 -32.98 19.14
CA LYS A 301 -7.40 -31.59 18.86
C LYS A 301 -8.38 -30.92 17.90
N THR A 302 -8.76 -31.63 16.83
CA THR A 302 -9.78 -31.19 15.86
C THR A 302 -11.09 -30.84 16.56
N MET A 303 -11.63 -31.76 17.35
CA MET A 303 -12.89 -31.54 18.07
C MET A 303 -12.79 -30.41 19.12
N SER A 304 -11.65 -30.28 19.78
CA SER A 304 -11.41 -29.23 20.76
C SER A 304 -11.44 -27.82 20.12
N ILE A 305 -10.74 -27.65 19.01
CA ILE A 305 -10.66 -26.36 18.30
C ILE A 305 -12.01 -26.05 17.63
N ALA A 306 -12.64 -27.03 16.98
CA ALA A 306 -13.94 -26.88 16.34
C ALA A 306 -15.03 -26.41 17.30
N ARG A 307 -15.08 -26.99 18.52
CA ARG A 307 -16.03 -26.54 19.56
C ARG A 307 -15.82 -25.08 19.97
N LYS A 308 -14.57 -24.63 20.06
CA LYS A 308 -14.26 -23.22 20.39
C LYS A 308 -14.71 -22.30 19.28
N LEU A 309 -14.34 -22.59 18.02
CA LEU A 309 -14.76 -21.79 16.87
C LEU A 309 -16.27 -21.68 16.76
N LYS A 310 -16.99 -22.82 16.93
CA LYS A 310 -18.46 -22.85 16.89
C LYS A 310 -19.09 -22.03 18.03
N ALA A 311 -18.51 -22.05 19.22
CA ALA A 311 -19.01 -21.27 20.36
C ALA A 311 -18.82 -19.76 20.15
N ASP A 312 -17.73 -19.37 19.48
CA ASP A 312 -17.36 -17.97 19.28
C ASP A 312 -18.08 -17.38 18.05
N HIS A 313 -18.40 -18.19 17.03
CA HIS A 313 -19.05 -17.81 15.77
C HIS A 313 -20.25 -18.72 15.45
N PRO A 314 -21.32 -18.68 16.27
CA PRO A 314 -22.45 -19.61 16.10
C PRO A 314 -23.23 -19.39 14.80
N ASP A 315 -23.28 -18.18 14.29
CA ASP A 315 -24.05 -17.82 13.09
C ASP A 315 -23.33 -18.21 11.77
N ASP A 316 -21.99 -18.27 11.80
CA ASP A 316 -21.15 -18.54 10.62
C ASP A 316 -20.80 -20.03 10.50
N TRP A 317 -21.14 -20.86 11.49
CA TRP A 317 -20.70 -22.24 11.59
C TRP A 317 -21.45 -23.22 10.67
N ASP A 318 -22.68 -22.93 10.28
CA ASP A 318 -23.50 -23.86 9.45
C ASP A 318 -22.98 -23.95 8.01
N GLU A 319 -22.12 -23.05 7.59
CA GLU A 319 -21.46 -23.00 6.27
C GLU A 319 -19.93 -23.20 6.34
N CYS A 320 -19.37 -23.60 7.48
CA CYS A 320 -17.95 -23.90 7.55
C CYS A 320 -17.63 -25.16 6.75
N ASP A 321 -17.73 -24.99 5.43
CA ASP A 321 -17.35 -25.96 4.43
C ASP A 321 -15.81 -26.14 4.55
N MET A 322 -15.39 -27.40 4.58
CA MET A 322 -13.97 -27.80 4.49
C MET A 322 -13.24 -27.07 3.37
N THR A 323 -13.96 -26.61 2.37
CA THR A 323 -13.46 -25.80 1.25
C THR A 323 -12.85 -24.49 1.70
N GLU A 324 -13.48 -23.78 2.65
CA GLU A 324 -12.97 -22.51 3.18
C GLU A 324 -11.73 -22.72 4.06
N ALA A 325 -11.74 -23.76 4.91
CA ALA A 325 -10.57 -24.11 5.71
C ALA A 325 -9.37 -24.52 4.83
N VAL A 326 -9.60 -25.28 3.77
CA VAL A 326 -8.57 -25.63 2.77
C VAL A 326 -8.13 -24.40 1.99
N ALA A 327 -9.04 -23.50 1.62
CA ALA A 327 -8.70 -22.25 0.96
C ALA A 327 -7.77 -21.36 1.82
N LEU A 328 -8.04 -21.27 3.12
CA LEU A 328 -7.16 -20.54 4.06
C LEU A 328 -5.77 -21.15 4.18
N LEU A 329 -5.64 -22.48 4.11
CA LEU A 329 -4.33 -23.13 4.04
C LEU A 329 -3.62 -22.85 2.72
N VAL A 330 -4.34 -22.89 1.60
CA VAL A 330 -3.79 -22.58 0.28
C VAL A 330 -3.38 -21.11 0.22
N GLU A 331 -4.17 -20.19 0.79
CA GLU A 331 -3.79 -18.77 0.95
C GLU A 331 -2.56 -18.60 1.87
N ALA A 332 -2.43 -19.46 2.90
CA ALA A 332 -1.23 -19.55 3.72
C ALA A 332 -0.06 -20.24 3.01
N GLY A 333 -0.23 -20.64 1.76
CA GLY A 333 0.78 -21.36 0.98
C GLY A 333 0.96 -22.83 1.39
N ILE A 334 0.01 -23.40 2.12
CA ILE A 334 0.02 -24.79 2.59
C ILE A 334 -0.91 -25.59 1.68
N THR A 335 -0.36 -26.49 0.89
CA THR A 335 -1.13 -27.31 -0.04
C THR A 335 -1.31 -28.74 0.50
N PRO A 336 -2.35 -29.51 0.05
CA PRO A 336 -2.50 -30.91 0.43
C PRO A 336 -1.28 -31.79 0.08
N GLU A 337 -0.48 -31.36 -0.90
CA GLU A 337 0.74 -32.06 -1.33
C GLU A 337 1.87 -31.94 -0.28
N ASP A 338 1.82 -30.91 0.58
CA ASP A 338 2.80 -30.70 1.65
C ASP A 338 2.62 -31.68 2.82
N PHE A 339 1.56 -32.50 2.79
CA PHE A 339 1.27 -33.55 3.80
C PHE A 339 1.60 -34.96 3.33
N GLN A 340 2.05 -35.15 2.08
CA GLN A 340 2.53 -36.43 1.56
C GLN A 340 4.03 -36.59 1.81
#